data_1dfcd31b92e1157389f9bca6da49cff1
#
_entry.id   1dfcd31b92e1157389f9bca6da49cff1
#
_cell.length_a   1.000
_cell.length_b   1.000
_cell.length_c   1.000
_cell.angle_alpha   90.00
_cell.angle_beta   90.00
_cell.angle_gamma   90.00
#
_symmetry.space_group_name_H-M   'P 1'
#
loop_
_entity.id
_entity.type
_entity.pdbx_description
1 polymer ?
#
loop_
_entity_poly.entity_id
_entity_poly.type
_entity_poly.pdbx_seq_one_letter_code
_entity_poly.pdbx_strand_id
1 'polypeptide(L)'
;MRIGSLFSGYGGLDMACQQYFGGELAWYSEIEPAACKILAAHNPGVPNLGDITKVNWAEVEPVDILTGGYPCQPFSQAGQRKGKEDERHLWPFVAVAIDALRPRIVVLENVRGHLTLGFGDVIAELSRMGYDARWGVVRASDAGAPHGRARIFIVAYLAGERLARDAAL
;
A
#
# COMPACT_ATOMS: atom_id res chain seq x y z
N MET A 1 -15.38 8.14 -1.39
CA MET A 1 -14.26 7.55 -2.15
C MET A 1 -14.29 6.03 -2.00
N ARG A 2 -13.91 5.30 -3.03
CA ARG A 2 -13.75 3.84 -2.98
C ARG A 2 -12.30 3.51 -2.69
N ILE A 3 -12.05 2.59 -1.76
CA ILE A 3 -10.70 2.20 -1.31
C ILE A 3 -10.47 0.74 -1.65
N GLY A 4 -9.38 0.44 -2.34
CA GLY A 4 -8.88 -0.90 -2.53
C GLY A 4 -7.65 -1.14 -1.66
N SER A 5 -7.50 -2.33 -1.11
CA SER A 5 -6.42 -2.64 -0.18
C SER A 5 -5.62 -3.86 -0.62
N LEU A 6 -4.30 -3.70 -0.65
CA LEU A 6 -3.34 -4.75 -0.96
C LEU A 6 -2.53 -5.11 0.30
N PHE A 7 -2.34 -6.40 0.55
CA PHE A 7 -1.64 -6.89 1.75
C PHE A 7 -2.23 -6.29 3.02
N SER A 8 -3.53 -6.36 3.13
CA SER A 8 -4.35 -5.58 4.08
C SER A 8 -4.02 -5.85 5.55
N GLY A 9 -3.45 -7.02 5.86
CA GLY A 9 -3.19 -7.42 7.24
C GLY A 9 -4.47 -7.33 8.07
N TYR A 10 -4.43 -6.56 9.14
CA TYR A 10 -5.61 -6.31 9.98
C TYR A 10 -6.40 -5.04 9.62
N GLY A 11 -6.12 -4.42 8.46
CA GLY A 11 -6.83 -3.26 7.95
C GLY A 11 -6.39 -1.91 8.52
N GLY A 12 -5.25 -1.85 9.22
CA GLY A 12 -4.84 -0.61 9.92
C GLY A 12 -4.58 0.58 8.98
N LEU A 13 -3.94 0.34 7.83
CA LEU A 13 -3.69 1.38 6.83
C LEU A 13 -4.99 1.84 6.17
N ASP A 14 -5.90 0.90 5.92
CA ASP A 14 -7.21 1.16 5.31
C ASP A 14 -8.08 2.01 6.21
N MET A 15 -8.15 1.66 7.51
CA MET A 15 -8.88 2.45 8.52
C MET A 15 -8.33 3.88 8.62
N ALA A 16 -7.00 4.05 8.59
CA ALA A 16 -6.39 5.38 8.59
C ALA A 16 -6.77 6.20 7.35
N CYS A 17 -6.78 5.56 6.17
CA CYS A 17 -7.21 6.20 4.93
C CYS A 17 -8.70 6.53 4.94
N GLN A 18 -9.56 5.64 5.43
CA GLN A 18 -10.99 5.90 5.60
C GLN A 18 -11.24 7.09 6.54
N GLN A 19 -10.53 7.15 7.66
CA GLN A 19 -10.66 8.26 8.62
C GLN A 19 -10.19 9.60 8.05
N TYR A 20 -9.11 9.60 7.28
CA TYR A 20 -8.50 10.83 6.77
C TYR A 20 -9.16 11.36 5.50
N PHE A 21 -9.41 10.50 4.52
CA PHE A 21 -9.94 10.88 3.21
C PHE A 21 -11.46 10.72 3.12
N GLY A 22 -12.05 9.97 4.04
CA GLY A 22 -13.41 9.45 3.92
C GLY A 22 -13.48 8.29 2.92
N GLY A 23 -14.64 7.65 2.84
CA GLY A 23 -14.90 6.58 1.89
C GLY A 23 -15.04 5.20 2.51
N GLU A 24 -15.20 4.21 1.65
CA GLU A 24 -15.53 2.84 2.01
C GLU A 24 -14.58 1.86 1.33
N LEU A 25 -14.25 0.76 2.02
CA LEU A 25 -13.48 -0.33 1.46
C LEU A 25 -14.32 -1.05 0.39
N ALA A 26 -13.83 -1.05 -0.84
CA ALA A 26 -14.46 -1.70 -1.98
C ALA A 26 -14.11 -3.19 -2.04
N TRP A 27 -12.85 -3.49 -1.83
CA TRP A 27 -12.28 -4.84 -1.82
C TRP A 27 -10.92 -4.82 -1.10
N TYR A 28 -10.46 -6.01 -0.73
CA TYR A 28 -9.10 -6.19 -0.21
C TYR A 28 -8.44 -7.45 -0.80
N SER A 29 -7.11 -7.50 -0.78
CA SER A 29 -6.29 -8.64 -1.18
C SER A 29 -5.41 -9.06 -0.02
N GLU A 30 -5.74 -10.20 0.59
CA GLU A 30 -5.06 -10.77 1.74
C GLU A 30 -5.10 -12.30 1.67
N ILE A 31 -4.00 -12.96 1.99
CA ILE A 31 -3.88 -14.44 1.97
C ILE A 31 -3.69 -15.05 3.36
N GLU A 32 -3.28 -14.25 4.37
CA GLU A 32 -3.08 -14.76 5.72
C GLU A 32 -4.42 -15.12 6.38
N PRO A 33 -4.65 -16.40 6.74
CA PRO A 33 -5.97 -16.85 7.21
C PRO A 33 -6.48 -16.11 8.45
N ALA A 34 -5.58 -15.73 9.37
CA ALA A 34 -5.97 -15.00 10.58
C ALA A 34 -6.42 -13.57 10.24
N ALA A 35 -5.69 -12.88 9.37
CA ALA A 35 -6.04 -11.54 8.89
C ALA A 35 -7.35 -11.56 8.10
N CYS A 36 -7.53 -12.53 7.21
CA CYS A 36 -8.77 -12.71 6.43
C CYS A 36 -10.02 -12.83 7.33
N LYS A 37 -9.93 -13.59 8.44
CA LYS A 37 -11.04 -13.74 9.39
C LYS A 37 -11.40 -12.40 10.06
N ILE A 38 -10.39 -11.62 10.45
CA ILE A 38 -10.59 -10.31 11.09
C ILE A 38 -11.18 -9.33 10.09
N LEU A 39 -10.63 -9.25 8.87
CA LEU A 39 -11.14 -8.38 7.82
C LEU A 39 -12.59 -8.69 7.46
N ALA A 40 -12.94 -9.97 7.28
CA ALA A 40 -14.31 -10.38 6.99
C ALA A 40 -15.30 -10.05 8.11
N ALA A 41 -14.87 -10.12 9.38
CA ALA A 41 -15.70 -9.75 10.51
C ALA A 41 -15.93 -8.22 10.60
N HIS A 42 -14.92 -7.42 10.30
CA HIS A 42 -15.01 -5.96 10.35
C HIS A 42 -15.65 -5.36 9.10
N ASN A 43 -15.55 -6.02 7.96
CA ASN A 43 -16.04 -5.54 6.67
C ASN A 43 -16.98 -6.58 6.02
N PRO A 44 -18.14 -6.88 6.62
CA PRO A 44 -19.06 -7.88 6.10
C PRO A 44 -19.52 -7.52 4.68
N GLY A 45 -19.41 -8.49 3.77
CA GLY A 45 -19.80 -8.29 2.37
C GLY A 45 -18.72 -7.67 1.45
N VAL A 46 -17.60 -7.21 1.99
CA VAL A 46 -16.48 -6.73 1.17
C VAL A 46 -15.69 -7.92 0.63
N PRO A 47 -15.49 -8.04 -0.70
CA PRO A 47 -14.80 -9.17 -1.30
C PRO A 47 -13.29 -9.19 -0.98
N ASN A 48 -12.76 -10.40 -0.72
CA ASN A 48 -11.33 -10.66 -0.68
C ASN A 48 -10.87 -11.19 -2.04
N LEU A 49 -9.96 -10.48 -2.70
CA LEU A 49 -9.37 -10.87 -3.98
C LEU A 49 -8.30 -11.97 -3.83
N GLY A 50 -7.86 -12.26 -2.59
CA GLY A 50 -6.87 -13.29 -2.27
C GLY A 50 -5.46 -12.92 -2.72
N ASP A 51 -4.80 -13.85 -3.44
CA ASP A 51 -3.41 -13.72 -3.87
C ASP A 51 -3.25 -12.70 -5.01
N ILE A 52 -2.58 -11.60 -4.74
CA ILE A 52 -2.34 -10.49 -5.70
C ILE A 52 -1.72 -10.98 -7.03
N THR A 53 -0.93 -12.06 -7.00
CA THR A 53 -0.26 -12.61 -8.19
C THR A 53 -1.22 -13.29 -9.16
N LYS A 54 -2.47 -13.54 -8.74
CA LYS A 54 -3.51 -14.23 -9.49
C LYS A 54 -4.70 -13.36 -9.86
N VAL A 55 -4.70 -12.10 -9.43
CA VAL A 55 -5.81 -11.18 -9.66
C VAL A 55 -5.85 -10.72 -11.12
N ASN A 56 -7.02 -10.84 -11.75
CA ASN A 56 -7.29 -10.22 -13.05
C ASN A 56 -7.78 -8.77 -12.82
N TRP A 57 -6.88 -7.81 -12.88
CA TRP A 57 -7.19 -6.40 -12.59
C TRP A 57 -8.19 -5.76 -13.55
N ALA A 58 -8.39 -6.34 -14.75
CA ALA A 58 -9.41 -5.85 -15.68
C ALA A 58 -10.85 -6.12 -15.23
N GLU A 59 -11.03 -7.03 -14.27
CA GLU A 59 -12.34 -7.41 -13.71
C GLU A 59 -12.59 -6.81 -12.30
N VAL A 60 -11.58 -6.13 -11.73
CA VAL A 60 -11.67 -5.56 -10.40
C VAL A 60 -12.35 -4.19 -10.44
N GLU A 61 -13.22 -3.93 -9.45
CA GLU A 61 -13.85 -2.61 -9.28
C GLU A 61 -12.78 -1.51 -9.16
N PRO A 62 -12.83 -0.46 -10.01
CA PRO A 62 -11.93 0.68 -9.90
C PRO A 62 -12.09 1.39 -8.55
N VAL A 63 -10.98 1.96 -8.04
CA VAL A 63 -10.96 2.64 -6.74
C VAL A 63 -10.32 4.02 -6.85
N ASP A 64 -10.72 4.92 -5.96
CA ASP A 64 -10.12 6.25 -5.85
C ASP A 64 -8.78 6.20 -5.11
N ILE A 65 -8.69 5.33 -4.10
CA ILE A 65 -7.53 5.17 -3.24
C ILE A 65 -7.10 3.70 -3.26
N LEU A 66 -5.81 3.46 -3.48
CA LEU A 66 -5.21 2.15 -3.32
C LEU A 66 -4.25 2.18 -2.14
N THR A 67 -4.44 1.32 -1.15
CA THR A 67 -3.53 1.14 -0.02
C THR A 67 -2.70 -0.12 -0.19
N GLY A 68 -1.49 -0.16 0.42
CA GLY A 68 -0.70 -1.37 0.37
C GLY A 68 0.50 -1.38 1.33
N GLY A 69 0.54 -2.43 2.16
CA GLY A 69 1.68 -2.76 3.03
C GLY A 69 2.49 -3.92 2.46
N TYR A 70 3.09 -3.75 1.27
CA TYR A 70 3.73 -4.84 0.56
C TYR A 70 5.02 -5.34 1.25
N PRO A 71 5.31 -6.67 1.19
CA PRO A 71 6.49 -7.24 1.80
C PRO A 71 7.79 -6.67 1.24
N CYS A 72 8.69 -6.22 2.12
CA CYS A 72 10.04 -5.75 1.77
C CYS A 72 11.08 -6.88 1.88
N GLN A 73 10.72 -8.08 1.52
CA GLN A 73 11.70 -9.17 1.39
C GLN A 73 11.94 -9.39 -0.11
N PRO A 74 13.12 -9.22 -0.57
CA PRO A 74 14.44 -9.72 -0.18
C PRO A 74 15.38 -8.71 0.49
N PHE A 75 14.90 -7.56 0.87
CA PHE A 75 15.75 -6.46 1.36
C PHE A 75 15.87 -6.38 2.90
N SER A 76 15.26 -7.29 3.66
CA SER A 76 15.43 -7.33 5.11
C SER A 76 16.79 -7.95 5.50
N GLN A 77 17.40 -7.41 6.56
CA GLN A 77 18.70 -7.90 7.09
C GLN A 77 18.67 -9.35 7.60
N ALA A 78 17.49 -9.97 7.73
CA ALA A 78 17.30 -11.33 8.23
C ALA A 78 17.23 -12.41 7.14
N GLY A 79 17.23 -12.04 5.85
CA GLY A 79 17.20 -12.97 4.71
C GLY A 79 18.48 -12.96 3.88
N GLN A 80 18.80 -14.06 3.23
CA GLN A 80 19.87 -14.08 2.22
C GLN A 80 19.47 -13.10 1.10
N ARG A 81 20.33 -12.11 0.81
CA ARG A 81 20.15 -11.05 -0.20
C ARG A 81 20.05 -11.63 -1.62
N LYS A 82 18.92 -12.23 -1.99
CA LYS A 82 18.69 -12.76 -3.34
C LYS A 82 18.21 -11.72 -4.37
N GLY A 83 18.02 -10.45 -3.93
CA GLY A 83 17.65 -9.36 -4.83
C GLY A 83 16.31 -9.55 -5.55
N LYS A 84 16.26 -9.14 -6.82
CA LYS A 84 15.05 -9.19 -7.68
C LYS A 84 14.57 -10.61 -8.04
N GLU A 85 15.35 -11.65 -7.74
CA GLU A 85 15.03 -13.06 -8.03
C GLU A 85 14.29 -13.76 -6.88
N ASP A 86 14.01 -13.07 -5.77
CA ASP A 86 13.26 -13.65 -4.66
C ASP A 86 11.75 -13.63 -4.98
N GLU A 87 11.11 -14.80 -4.90
CA GLU A 87 9.66 -14.98 -5.09
C GLU A 87 8.80 -14.07 -4.19
N ARG A 88 9.39 -13.51 -3.14
CA ARG A 88 8.76 -12.54 -2.23
C ARG A 88 8.86 -11.09 -2.71
N HIS A 89 9.42 -10.84 -3.90
CA HIS A 89 9.46 -9.52 -4.51
C HIS A 89 8.11 -9.19 -5.15
N LEU A 90 7.19 -8.67 -4.35
CA LEU A 90 5.79 -8.45 -4.75
C LEU A 90 5.52 -7.04 -5.31
N TRP A 91 6.51 -6.14 -5.30
CA TRP A 91 6.36 -4.81 -5.88
C TRP A 91 5.87 -4.81 -7.35
N PRO A 92 6.36 -5.67 -8.26
CA PRO A 92 5.87 -5.67 -9.64
C PRO A 92 4.36 -5.90 -9.76
N PHE A 93 3.78 -6.72 -8.87
CA PHE A 93 2.34 -6.96 -8.85
C PHE A 93 1.55 -5.76 -8.32
N VAL A 94 2.14 -5.02 -7.36
CA VAL A 94 1.58 -3.73 -6.90
C VAL A 94 1.60 -2.71 -8.03
N ALA A 95 2.71 -2.61 -8.77
CA ALA A 95 2.83 -1.69 -9.91
C ALA A 95 1.81 -2.02 -11.01
N VAL A 96 1.60 -3.32 -11.33
CA VAL A 96 0.57 -3.74 -12.27
C VAL A 96 -0.84 -3.35 -11.80
N ALA A 97 -1.14 -3.51 -10.51
CA ALA A 97 -2.42 -3.09 -9.95
C ALA A 97 -2.62 -1.56 -10.06
N ILE A 98 -1.60 -0.77 -9.74
CA ILE A 98 -1.63 0.70 -9.86
C ILE A 98 -1.85 1.12 -11.31
N ASP A 99 -1.12 0.52 -12.25
CA ASP A 99 -1.23 0.87 -13.67
C ASP A 99 -2.58 0.49 -14.26
N ALA A 100 -3.13 -0.66 -13.89
CA ALA A 100 -4.42 -1.13 -14.37
C ALA A 100 -5.60 -0.33 -13.79
N LEU A 101 -5.60 -0.06 -12.49
CA LEU A 101 -6.71 0.59 -11.78
C LEU A 101 -6.66 2.12 -11.82
N ARG A 102 -5.47 2.70 -12.02
CA ARG A 102 -5.26 4.15 -12.08
C ARG A 102 -5.88 4.93 -10.92
N PRO A 103 -5.69 4.49 -9.65
CA PRO A 103 -6.27 5.19 -8.51
C PRO A 103 -5.75 6.64 -8.44
N ARG A 104 -6.59 7.56 -7.95
CA ARG A 104 -6.18 8.98 -7.78
C ARG A 104 -5.09 9.13 -6.73
N ILE A 105 -5.16 8.30 -5.68
CA ILE A 105 -4.22 8.31 -4.54
C ILE A 105 -3.74 6.88 -4.30
N VAL A 106 -2.44 6.73 -4.09
CA VAL A 106 -1.80 5.49 -3.64
C VAL A 106 -1.13 5.73 -2.30
N VAL A 107 -1.44 4.93 -1.29
CA VAL A 107 -0.83 5.02 0.04
C VAL A 107 -0.12 3.71 0.35
N LEU A 108 1.19 3.76 0.46
CA LEU A 108 2.02 2.57 0.69
C LEU A 108 2.75 2.65 2.03
N GLU A 109 2.93 1.50 2.65
CA GLU A 109 3.72 1.34 3.88
C GLU A 109 4.82 0.30 3.65
N ASN A 110 5.99 0.56 4.23
CA ASN A 110 7.05 -0.44 4.26
C ASN A 110 7.99 -0.23 5.46
N VAL A 111 8.92 -1.16 5.67
CA VAL A 111 9.96 -1.01 6.69
C VAL A 111 10.94 0.10 6.31
N ARG A 112 11.51 0.81 7.32
CA ARG A 112 12.48 1.88 7.09
C ARG A 112 13.68 1.46 6.20
N GLY A 113 14.11 0.20 6.31
CA GLY A 113 15.22 -0.33 5.52
C GLY A 113 15.00 -0.28 4.00
N HIS A 114 13.75 -0.18 3.57
CA HIS A 114 13.40 -0.02 2.16
C HIS A 114 14.00 1.25 1.52
N LEU A 115 14.20 2.33 2.29
CA LEU A 115 14.86 3.55 1.82
C LEU A 115 16.24 3.32 1.20
N THR A 116 16.97 2.34 1.70
CA THR A 116 18.33 2.02 1.22
C THR A 116 18.36 0.90 0.18
N LEU A 117 17.24 0.20 0.01
CA LEU A 117 17.15 -0.98 -0.87
C LEU A 117 15.80 -0.98 -1.62
N GLY A 118 15.84 -0.70 -2.93
CA GLY A 118 14.67 -0.79 -3.82
C GLY A 118 13.71 0.40 -3.84
N PHE A 119 13.83 1.35 -2.90
CA PHE A 119 12.96 2.53 -2.84
C PHE A 119 13.04 3.40 -4.09
N GLY A 120 14.26 3.60 -4.62
CA GLY A 120 14.46 4.36 -5.85
C GLY A 120 13.73 3.77 -7.05
N ASP A 121 13.68 2.45 -7.16
CA ASP A 121 12.95 1.75 -8.23
C ASP A 121 11.43 1.99 -8.09
N VAL A 122 10.89 1.93 -6.87
CA VAL A 122 9.48 2.20 -6.58
C VAL A 122 9.09 3.62 -6.99
N ILE A 123 9.87 4.62 -6.58
CA ILE A 123 9.59 6.04 -6.91
C ILE A 123 9.73 6.29 -8.41
N ALA A 124 10.76 5.73 -9.07
CA ALA A 124 10.94 5.86 -10.50
C ALA A 124 9.77 5.23 -11.28
N GLU A 125 9.22 4.11 -10.81
CA GLU A 125 8.11 3.43 -11.45
C GLU A 125 6.79 4.19 -11.25
N LEU A 126 6.51 4.70 -10.04
CA LEU A 126 5.38 5.60 -9.79
C LEU A 126 5.45 6.85 -10.68
N SER A 127 6.63 7.47 -10.79
CA SER A 127 6.84 8.64 -11.67
C SER A 127 6.59 8.31 -13.14
N ARG A 128 7.06 7.15 -13.64
CA ARG A 128 6.78 6.70 -15.02
C ARG A 128 5.29 6.45 -15.28
N MET A 129 4.55 6.05 -14.27
CA MET A 129 3.08 5.91 -14.33
C MET A 129 2.34 7.25 -14.19
N GLY A 130 3.06 8.38 -14.03
CA GLY A 130 2.49 9.72 -13.94
C GLY A 130 2.02 10.12 -12.54
N TYR A 131 2.59 9.52 -11.50
CA TYR A 131 2.33 9.90 -10.11
C TYR A 131 3.43 10.79 -9.56
N ASP A 132 3.04 11.86 -8.87
CA ASP A 132 3.90 12.56 -7.93
C ASP A 132 3.86 11.86 -6.58
N ALA A 133 5.00 11.76 -5.89
CA ALA A 133 5.07 11.06 -4.62
C ALA A 133 5.73 11.89 -3.52
N ARG A 134 5.19 11.78 -2.31
CA ARG A 134 5.79 12.26 -1.07
C ARG A 134 5.96 11.10 -0.12
N TRP A 135 7.01 11.14 0.71
CA TRP A 135 7.25 10.08 1.68
C TRP A 135 7.86 10.63 2.96
N GLY A 136 7.70 9.85 4.01
CA GLY A 136 8.28 10.17 5.32
C GLY A 136 8.42 8.92 6.17
N VAL A 137 9.34 8.99 7.13
CA VAL A 137 9.49 7.93 8.14
C VAL A 137 8.81 8.37 9.41
N VAL A 138 7.86 7.55 9.89
CA VAL A 138 7.14 7.75 11.14
C VAL A 138 7.47 6.58 12.08
N ARG A 139 7.72 6.88 13.34
CA ARG A 139 7.88 5.88 14.39
C ARG A 139 6.57 5.73 15.16
N ALA A 140 6.29 4.53 15.62
CA ALA A 140 5.13 4.31 16.49
C ALA A 140 5.21 5.15 17.79
N SER A 141 6.44 5.40 18.29
CA SER A 141 6.66 6.31 19.43
C SER A 141 6.27 7.76 19.15
N ASP A 142 6.31 8.21 17.91
CA ASP A 142 5.89 9.57 17.51
C ASP A 142 4.35 9.73 17.67
N ALA A 143 3.63 8.60 17.67
CA ALA A 143 2.19 8.51 17.93
C ALA A 143 1.86 8.02 19.36
N GLY A 144 2.84 8.02 20.28
CA GLY A 144 2.63 7.66 21.69
C GLY A 144 2.76 6.18 22.04
N ALA A 145 3.15 5.31 21.09
CA ALA A 145 3.37 3.90 21.39
C ALA A 145 4.68 3.66 22.18
N PRO A 146 4.74 2.61 23.05
CA PRO A 146 5.91 2.33 23.88
C PRO A 146 7.10 1.70 23.11
N HIS A 147 7.09 1.70 21.78
CA HIS A 147 8.11 1.12 20.92
C HIS A 147 8.41 1.99 19.70
N GLY A 148 9.63 1.88 19.15
CA GLY A 148 10.07 2.73 18.05
C GLY A 148 9.52 2.39 16.67
N ARG A 149 9.22 1.10 16.37
CA ARG A 149 8.70 0.56 15.07
C ARG A 149 8.65 1.60 13.93
N ALA A 150 9.80 1.96 13.36
CA ALA A 150 9.88 2.94 12.27
C ALA A 150 9.37 2.34 10.95
N ARG A 151 8.50 3.08 10.26
CA ARG A 151 7.94 2.72 8.96
C ARG A 151 8.06 3.88 7.99
N ILE A 152 8.33 3.57 6.73
CA ILE A 152 8.19 4.54 5.65
C ILE A 152 6.75 4.50 5.15
N PHE A 153 6.15 5.67 5.00
CA PHE A 153 4.88 5.85 4.31
C PHE A 153 5.13 6.63 3.04
N ILE A 154 4.50 6.22 1.95
CA ILE A 154 4.56 6.85 0.63
C ILE A 154 3.13 7.22 0.26
N VAL A 155 2.90 8.48 -0.07
CA VAL A 155 1.64 8.95 -0.64
C VAL A 155 1.93 9.42 -2.05
N ALA A 156 1.37 8.74 -3.04
CA ALA A 156 1.48 9.12 -4.44
C ALA A 156 0.10 9.52 -4.98
N TYR A 157 0.08 10.49 -5.87
CA TYR A 157 -1.14 11.02 -6.47
C TYR A 157 -0.88 11.36 -7.94
N LEU A 158 -1.90 11.25 -8.78
CA LEU A 158 -1.79 11.55 -10.20
C LEU A 158 -1.30 12.98 -10.40
N ALA A 159 -0.31 13.16 -11.27
CA ALA A 159 0.29 14.45 -11.57
C ALA A 159 -0.79 15.45 -12.01
N GLY A 160 -0.81 16.63 -11.38
CA GLY A 160 -1.85 17.64 -11.57
C GLY A 160 -3.04 17.58 -10.61
N GLU A 161 -3.22 16.50 -9.85
CA GLU A 161 -4.16 16.45 -8.73
C GLU A 161 -3.47 16.98 -7.45
N ARG A 162 -3.89 18.14 -6.96
CA ARG A 162 -3.42 18.63 -5.65
C ARG A 162 -4.26 17.95 -4.55
N LEU A 163 -3.58 17.36 -3.57
CA LEU A 163 -4.25 16.98 -2.33
C LEU A 163 -4.88 18.25 -1.74
N ALA A 164 -6.17 18.23 -1.44
CA ALA A 164 -6.99 19.40 -1.09
C ALA A 164 -6.48 20.23 0.11
N ARG A 165 -5.40 19.80 0.80
CA ARG A 165 -4.76 20.52 1.91
C ARG A 165 -3.44 21.20 1.55
N ASP A 166 -2.88 21.01 0.36
CA ASP A 166 -1.68 21.74 -0.07
C ASP A 166 -1.96 23.22 -0.43
N ALA A 167 -3.23 23.61 -0.43
CA ALA A 167 -3.66 25.00 -0.66
C ALA A 167 -3.72 25.84 0.64
N ALA A 168 -3.38 25.26 1.79
CA ALA A 168 -3.50 25.89 3.11
C ALA A 168 -2.18 25.97 3.91
N LEU A 169 -1.01 25.84 3.24
CA LEU A 169 0.31 26.13 3.83
C LEU A 169 1.01 27.24 3.07
#